data_80fde36aaf4b9fb26d281d067c8b64bf
#
_entry.id   80fde36aaf4b9fb26d281d067c8b64bf
#
_cell.length_a   1.000
_cell.length_b   1.000
_cell.length_c   1.000
_cell.angle_alpha   90.00
_cell.angle_beta   90.00
_cell.angle_gamma   90.00
#
_symmetry.space_group_name_H-M   'P 1'
#
loop_
_entity.id
_entity.type
_entity.pdbx_description
1 polymer ?
#
loop_
_entity_poly.entity_id
_entity_poly.type
_entity_poly.pdbx_seq_one_letter_code
_entity_poly.pdbx_strand_id
1 'polypeptide(L)'
;MKQLALLLSTVLLLAGCNNTNNKTTSDMNNDKPLQEVAGRTNFGPNHALVTTPQPCVMIATWDKNHNPDVMMAAWAGQLDYKQIVISLSKHKTTDNLAVTGAFTVSFADERTVAESDYFGLVSGNKVPDKVAKVGFTVTPSPNVDAPIINEYPLTLECKVVSFEDGMLIGEVINQSADESILTDGKVDLAKLKPIVFDAAGMCYRALGDVVGQAWGAGKAFTD
;
A
#
# COMPACT_ATOMS: atom_id res chain seq x y z
N MET A 1 -54.33 7.39 36.53
CA MET A 1 -54.08 7.73 37.94
C MET A 1 -52.63 7.37 38.26
N LYS A 2 -51.88 8.44 38.63
CA LYS A 2 -50.81 8.50 39.64
C LYS A 2 -49.60 7.57 39.43
N GLN A 3 -48.35 7.97 39.53
CA GLN A 3 -47.48 9.13 39.87
C GLN A 3 -46.08 8.55 39.69
N LEU A 4 -45.21 9.15 38.95
CA LEU A 4 -44.11 10.07 39.30
C LEU A 4 -43.35 9.70 40.59
N ALA A 5 -42.11 9.28 40.50
CA ALA A 5 -41.10 9.52 41.46
C ALA A 5 -39.68 9.58 40.85
N LEU A 6 -39.17 10.74 40.88
CA LEU A 6 -37.80 11.22 40.68
C LEU A 6 -36.94 10.85 41.89
N LEU A 7 -35.73 10.40 41.75
CA LEU A 7 -34.68 10.57 42.78
C LEU A 7 -33.30 10.73 42.18
N LEU A 8 -32.75 11.86 42.53
CA LEU A 8 -31.40 12.41 42.32
C LEU A 8 -30.37 11.75 43.25
N SER A 9 -29.13 12.05 42.90
CA SER A 9 -27.88 12.08 43.71
C SER A 9 -27.08 10.78 43.68
N THR A 10 -25.77 10.76 43.57
CA THR A 10 -24.74 11.66 44.07
C THR A 10 -23.43 11.45 43.31
N VAL A 11 -22.75 12.52 43.03
CA VAL A 11 -21.35 12.65 42.59
C VAL A 11 -20.42 12.14 43.69
N LEU A 12 -19.44 11.33 43.34
CA LEU A 12 -18.22 11.18 44.14
C LEU A 12 -16.99 11.31 43.24
N LEU A 13 -16.35 12.45 43.35
CA LEU A 13 -14.99 12.72 42.91
C LEU A 13 -14.01 11.89 43.76
N LEU A 14 -13.13 11.15 43.12
CA LEU A 14 -11.84 10.82 43.69
C LEU A 14 -10.74 11.16 42.69
N ALA A 15 -10.02 12.21 43.03
CA ALA A 15 -8.77 12.60 42.42
C ALA A 15 -7.69 11.55 42.74
N GLY A 16 -7.02 11.06 41.70
CA GLY A 16 -5.82 10.26 41.82
C GLY A 16 -4.85 10.69 40.74
N CYS A 17 -3.94 11.59 41.11
CA CYS A 17 -2.78 11.93 40.28
C CYS A 17 -1.92 10.69 40.04
N ASN A 18 -1.67 10.32 38.81
CA ASN A 18 -0.42 9.66 38.46
C ASN A 18 0.09 10.21 37.13
N ASN A 19 1.13 10.97 37.29
CA ASN A 19 1.95 11.61 36.29
C ASN A 19 2.82 10.52 35.61
N THR A 20 2.49 10.10 34.45
CA THR A 20 3.41 9.35 33.55
C THR A 20 3.60 10.16 32.28
N ASN A 21 4.78 10.75 32.16
CA ASN A 21 5.26 11.48 31.02
C ASN A 21 5.27 10.56 29.77
N ASN A 22 4.17 10.51 29.04
CA ASN A 22 4.18 10.13 27.63
C ASN A 22 4.49 11.38 26.83
N LYS A 23 5.75 11.57 26.47
CA LYS A 23 6.13 12.49 25.40
C LYS A 23 5.58 11.92 24.10
N THR A 24 4.37 12.32 23.75
CA THR A 24 3.85 12.22 22.39
C THR A 24 4.66 13.17 21.51
N THR A 25 5.19 12.67 20.43
CA THR A 25 5.92 13.40 19.39
C THR A 25 5.00 14.34 18.57
N SER A 26 4.09 15.07 19.21
CA SER A 26 3.12 15.95 18.57
C SER A 26 3.40 17.45 18.75
N ASP A 27 4.53 17.84 19.37
CA ASP A 27 4.86 19.25 19.62
C ASP A 27 5.95 19.77 18.68
N MET A 28 5.83 19.52 17.37
CA MET A 28 6.37 20.43 16.37
C MET A 28 5.24 21.34 15.88
N ASN A 29 4.62 22.06 16.79
CA ASN A 29 3.79 23.21 16.44
C ASN A 29 4.72 24.31 15.94
N ASN A 30 4.94 24.33 14.66
CA ASN A 30 5.59 25.44 13.98
C ASN A 30 4.51 26.52 13.78
N ASP A 31 4.20 27.27 14.85
CA ASP A 31 3.19 28.34 14.87
C ASP A 31 3.53 29.52 13.96
N LYS A 32 4.56 29.39 13.15
CA LYS A 32 4.90 30.41 12.15
C LYS A 32 3.93 30.32 10.98
N PRO A 33 3.26 31.43 10.61
CA PRO A 33 2.38 31.44 9.44
C PRO A 33 3.10 30.95 8.19
N LEU A 34 2.41 30.15 7.39
CA LEU A 34 2.93 29.71 6.09
C LEU A 34 3.21 30.93 5.22
N GLN A 35 4.41 30.98 4.64
CA GLN A 35 4.78 32.07 3.74
C GLN A 35 4.21 31.81 2.34
N GLU A 36 3.66 32.84 1.73
CA GLU A 36 3.17 32.77 0.36
C GLU A 36 4.34 32.85 -0.64
N VAL A 37 4.22 32.09 -1.72
CA VAL A 37 5.12 32.15 -2.87
C VAL A 37 4.33 32.70 -4.04
N ALA A 38 4.82 33.76 -4.65
CA ALA A 38 4.14 34.44 -5.78
C ALA A 38 3.83 33.43 -6.89
N GLY A 39 2.59 33.45 -7.37
CA GLY A 39 2.10 32.58 -8.43
C GLY A 39 1.83 31.14 -8.00
N ARG A 40 1.86 30.84 -6.69
CA ARG A 40 1.53 29.52 -6.14
C ARG A 40 0.35 29.60 -5.18
N THR A 41 -0.48 28.57 -5.17
CA THR A 41 -1.55 28.41 -4.17
C THR A 41 -1.02 27.62 -2.99
N ASN A 42 -1.18 28.16 -1.78
CA ASN A 42 -0.87 27.46 -0.52
C ASN A 42 -2.04 26.57 -0.11
N PHE A 43 -1.85 25.25 -0.10
CA PHE A 43 -2.86 24.32 0.39
C PHE A 43 -2.78 24.06 1.89
N GLY A 44 -1.63 24.35 2.51
CA GLY A 44 -1.39 24.12 3.94
C GLY A 44 -1.20 22.64 4.29
N PRO A 45 -0.89 22.35 5.57
CA PRO A 45 -0.57 20.99 6.02
C PRO A 45 -1.78 20.07 6.14
N ASN A 46 -2.99 20.63 6.18
CA ASN A 46 -4.24 19.86 6.33
C ASN A 46 -4.88 19.46 4.99
N HIS A 47 -4.26 19.84 3.88
CA HIS A 47 -4.70 19.39 2.56
C HIS A 47 -4.21 17.95 2.32
N ALA A 48 -4.99 17.17 1.56
CA ALA A 48 -4.57 15.82 1.17
C ALA A 48 -3.21 15.88 0.44
N LEU A 49 -2.27 15.04 0.87
CA LEU A 49 -0.95 15.01 0.26
C LEU A 49 -1.02 14.46 -1.16
N VAL A 50 -0.52 15.25 -2.11
CA VAL A 50 -0.48 14.86 -3.53
C VAL A 50 0.91 14.33 -3.88
N THR A 51 1.11 13.03 -3.73
CA THR A 51 2.34 12.31 -4.08
C THR A 51 2.08 11.41 -5.29
N THR A 52 1.76 12.00 -6.41
CA THR A 52 1.41 11.25 -7.62
C THR A 52 2.54 11.27 -8.66
N PRO A 53 2.68 10.24 -9.52
CA PRO A 53 1.92 9.00 -9.53
C PRO A 53 2.39 8.01 -8.45
N GLN A 54 1.46 7.21 -7.90
CA GLN A 54 1.77 6.14 -6.96
C GLN A 54 1.53 4.78 -7.62
N PRO A 55 2.40 3.76 -7.38
CA PRO A 55 2.17 2.44 -7.95
C PRO A 55 0.92 1.80 -7.34
N CYS A 56 0.22 0.97 -8.11
CA CYS A 56 -0.83 0.10 -7.59
C CYS A 56 -0.24 -1.30 -7.41
N VAL A 57 0.22 -1.61 -6.19
CA VAL A 57 0.83 -2.90 -5.87
C VAL A 57 -0.18 -3.83 -5.20
N MET A 58 -0.15 -5.09 -5.60
CA MET A 58 -0.99 -6.16 -5.09
C MET A 58 -0.16 -7.03 -4.17
N ILE A 59 -0.47 -7.02 -2.87
CA ILE A 59 0.25 -7.80 -1.86
C ILE A 59 -0.54 -9.06 -1.57
N ALA A 60 0.06 -10.22 -1.82
CA ALA A 60 -0.59 -11.49 -1.57
C ALA A 60 0.15 -12.29 -0.48
N THR A 61 -0.63 -12.94 0.39
CA THR A 61 -0.16 -13.71 1.53
C THR A 61 -1.04 -14.95 1.74
N TRP A 62 -0.48 -16.01 2.36
CA TRP A 62 -1.28 -17.09 2.92
C TRP A 62 -1.76 -16.73 4.33
N ASP A 63 -2.99 -17.10 4.64
CA ASP A 63 -3.43 -17.12 6.03
C ASP A 63 -2.98 -18.43 6.73
N LYS A 64 -3.24 -18.55 8.03
CA LYS A 64 -2.89 -19.74 8.84
C LYS A 64 -3.50 -21.06 8.35
N ASN A 65 -4.49 -21.00 7.47
CA ASN A 65 -5.16 -22.17 6.88
C ASN A 65 -4.77 -22.32 5.39
N HIS A 66 -3.74 -21.61 4.92
CA HIS A 66 -3.33 -21.56 3.52
C HIS A 66 -4.44 -21.07 2.55
N ASN A 67 -5.34 -20.22 3.03
CA ASN A 67 -6.22 -19.49 2.11
C ASN A 67 -5.50 -18.22 1.61
N PRO A 68 -5.61 -17.89 0.32
CA PRO A 68 -4.97 -16.71 -0.24
C PRO A 68 -5.71 -15.43 0.20
N ASP A 69 -4.95 -14.41 0.57
CA ASP A 69 -5.44 -13.06 0.77
C ASP A 69 -4.63 -12.10 -0.09
N VAL A 70 -5.31 -11.15 -0.74
CA VAL A 70 -4.70 -10.12 -1.59
C VAL A 70 -5.23 -8.77 -1.19
N MET A 71 -4.37 -7.76 -1.10
CA MET A 71 -4.78 -6.37 -0.93
C MET A 71 -4.05 -5.47 -1.93
N MET A 72 -4.69 -4.37 -2.30
CA MET A 72 -4.03 -3.30 -3.05
C MET A 72 -3.44 -2.27 -2.10
N ALA A 73 -2.23 -1.82 -2.38
CA ALA A 73 -1.57 -0.71 -1.71
C ALA A 73 -0.96 0.25 -2.75
N ALA A 74 -0.89 1.54 -2.39
CA ALA A 74 -0.30 2.56 -3.25
C ALA A 74 0.97 3.20 -2.65
N TRP A 75 1.16 3.07 -1.33
CA TRP A 75 2.32 3.67 -0.67
C TRP A 75 3.48 2.66 -0.62
N ALA A 76 4.06 2.43 -1.79
CA ALA A 76 5.11 1.44 -2.00
C ALA A 76 6.23 2.00 -2.86
N GLY A 77 7.43 1.47 -2.69
CA GLY A 77 8.58 1.85 -3.50
C GLY A 77 9.76 0.93 -3.30
N GLN A 78 10.74 1.09 -4.18
CA GLN A 78 12.05 0.46 -4.03
C GLN A 78 12.81 1.14 -2.90
N LEU A 79 13.30 0.37 -1.93
CA LEU A 79 14.11 0.86 -0.83
C LEU A 79 15.61 0.73 -1.14
N ASP A 80 15.99 -0.40 -1.76
CA ASP A 80 17.37 -0.71 -2.15
C ASP A 80 17.32 -1.65 -3.36
N TYR A 81 18.49 -2.09 -3.87
CA TYR A 81 18.60 -3.00 -5.03
C TYR A 81 17.84 -4.30 -4.87
N LYS A 82 17.64 -4.77 -3.62
CA LYS A 82 16.96 -6.02 -3.29
C LYS A 82 15.82 -5.85 -2.31
N GLN A 83 15.47 -4.62 -1.98
CA GLN A 83 14.45 -4.37 -0.96
C GLN A 83 13.37 -3.43 -1.47
N ILE A 84 12.16 -3.70 -1.03
CA ILE A 84 10.99 -2.84 -1.20
C ILE A 84 10.49 -2.39 0.16
N VAL A 85 9.86 -1.23 0.18
CA VAL A 85 9.16 -0.68 1.35
C VAL A 85 7.71 -0.42 0.99
N ILE A 86 6.81 -0.77 1.92
CA ILE A 86 5.37 -0.55 1.76
C ILE A 86 4.82 -0.02 3.09
N SER A 87 4.12 1.10 3.05
CA SER A 87 3.41 1.61 4.22
C SER A 87 2.02 0.98 4.30
N LEU A 88 1.72 0.31 5.41
CA LEU A 88 0.49 -0.45 5.63
C LEU A 88 -0.10 -0.13 7.00
N SER A 89 -1.40 0.09 7.04
CA SER A 89 -2.16 0.02 8.30
C SER A 89 -2.52 -1.44 8.61
N LYS A 90 -3.19 -1.66 9.75
CA LYS A 90 -3.58 -3.01 10.16
C LYS A 90 -4.66 -3.59 9.24
N HIS A 91 -4.35 -4.71 8.59
CA HIS A 91 -5.21 -5.47 7.69
C HIS A 91 -5.06 -6.97 7.94
N LYS A 92 -5.91 -7.81 7.32
CA LYS A 92 -5.70 -9.28 7.31
C LYS A 92 -4.32 -9.64 6.76
N THR A 93 -3.90 -8.97 5.69
CA THR A 93 -2.59 -9.16 5.07
C THR A 93 -1.45 -8.96 6.08
N THR A 94 -1.50 -7.90 6.90
CA THR A 94 -0.47 -7.66 7.93
C THR A 94 -0.46 -8.70 9.04
N ASP A 95 -1.63 -9.23 9.41
CA ASP A 95 -1.74 -10.36 10.35
C ASP A 95 -1.11 -11.63 9.74
N ASN A 96 -1.30 -11.87 8.44
CA ASN A 96 -0.74 -13.02 7.71
C ASN A 96 0.79 -12.94 7.59
N LEU A 97 1.38 -11.74 7.42
CA LEU A 97 2.84 -11.57 7.39
C LEU A 97 3.53 -12.16 8.63
N ALA A 98 2.89 -12.05 9.80
CA ALA A 98 3.41 -12.63 11.03
C ALA A 98 3.32 -14.18 11.05
N VAL A 99 2.49 -14.78 10.20
CA VAL A 99 2.32 -16.24 10.12
C VAL A 99 3.39 -16.88 9.25
N THR A 100 3.60 -16.36 8.04
CA THR A 100 4.48 -16.99 7.04
C THR A 100 5.84 -16.30 6.91
N GLY A 101 5.95 -15.04 7.34
CA GLY A 101 7.16 -14.24 7.14
C GLY A 101 7.46 -13.95 5.66
N ALA A 102 6.46 -14.12 4.78
CA ALA A 102 6.62 -14.00 3.35
C ALA A 102 5.39 -13.40 2.66
N PHE A 103 5.59 -12.85 1.48
CA PHE A 103 4.53 -12.26 0.66
C PHE A 103 4.98 -12.17 -0.79
N THR A 104 4.03 -12.02 -1.70
CA THR A 104 4.32 -11.60 -3.07
C THR A 104 3.81 -10.19 -3.32
N VAL A 105 4.45 -9.51 -4.27
CA VAL A 105 4.01 -8.21 -4.78
C VAL A 105 3.87 -8.30 -6.27
N SER A 106 2.67 -8.03 -6.77
CA SER A 106 2.38 -7.92 -8.19
C SER A 106 1.93 -6.49 -8.52
N PHE A 107 1.78 -6.18 -9.80
CA PHE A 107 1.40 -4.85 -10.25
C PHE A 107 0.07 -4.93 -10.98
N ALA A 108 -0.90 -4.12 -10.53
CA ALA A 108 -2.17 -3.98 -11.24
C ALA A 108 -1.96 -3.32 -12.60
N ASP A 109 -2.66 -3.80 -13.61
CA ASP A 109 -2.60 -3.31 -14.97
C ASP A 109 -3.98 -2.86 -15.50
N GLU A 110 -4.02 -2.32 -16.71
CA GLU A 110 -5.27 -1.82 -17.34
C GLU A 110 -6.37 -2.89 -17.44
N ARG A 111 -6.02 -4.20 -17.49
CA ARG A 111 -6.98 -5.30 -17.62
C ARG A 111 -7.62 -5.69 -16.30
N THR A 112 -6.94 -5.39 -15.18
CA THR A 112 -7.26 -5.89 -13.83
C THR A 112 -7.72 -4.78 -12.89
N VAL A 113 -8.11 -3.59 -13.41
CA VAL A 113 -8.47 -2.41 -12.61
C VAL A 113 -9.59 -2.72 -11.62
N ALA A 114 -10.67 -3.35 -12.07
CA ALA A 114 -11.86 -3.58 -11.24
C ALA A 114 -11.59 -4.59 -10.12
N GLU A 115 -10.90 -5.68 -10.43
CA GLU A 115 -10.53 -6.73 -9.48
C GLU A 115 -9.52 -6.21 -8.46
N SER A 116 -8.53 -5.42 -8.93
CA SER A 116 -7.52 -4.82 -8.07
C SER A 116 -8.13 -3.81 -7.10
N ASP A 117 -9.03 -2.94 -7.58
CA ASP A 117 -9.77 -2.00 -6.73
C ASP A 117 -10.63 -2.76 -5.70
N TYR A 118 -11.34 -3.81 -6.13
CA TYR A 118 -12.11 -4.67 -5.24
C TYR A 118 -11.26 -5.24 -4.10
N PHE A 119 -10.03 -5.67 -4.37
CA PHE A 119 -9.11 -6.16 -3.34
C PHE A 119 -8.69 -5.07 -2.34
N GLY A 120 -8.71 -3.81 -2.76
CA GLY A 120 -8.51 -2.65 -1.88
C GLY A 120 -9.73 -2.32 -1.02
N LEU A 121 -10.94 -2.54 -1.53
CA LEU A 121 -12.20 -2.21 -0.86
C LEU A 121 -12.64 -3.26 0.17
N VAL A 122 -12.28 -4.54 -0.03
CA VAL A 122 -12.84 -5.66 0.71
C VAL A 122 -11.79 -6.38 1.55
N SER A 123 -12.04 -6.41 2.86
CA SER A 123 -11.19 -7.19 3.78
C SER A 123 -11.41 -8.69 3.63
N GLY A 124 -10.31 -9.46 3.53
CA GLY A 124 -10.33 -10.92 3.55
C GLY A 124 -10.86 -11.53 4.86
N ASN A 125 -10.95 -10.73 5.94
CA ASN A 125 -11.66 -11.14 7.16
C ASN A 125 -13.17 -11.22 6.98
N LYS A 126 -13.74 -10.41 6.06
CA LYS A 126 -15.17 -10.40 5.74
C LYS A 126 -15.51 -11.31 4.56
N VAL A 127 -14.62 -11.40 3.59
CA VAL A 127 -14.79 -12.21 2.37
C VAL A 127 -13.52 -13.04 2.16
N PRO A 128 -13.42 -14.21 2.81
CA PRO A 128 -12.22 -15.05 2.75
C PRO A 128 -11.90 -15.57 1.35
N ASP A 129 -12.89 -15.74 0.51
CA ASP A 129 -12.82 -16.26 -0.87
C ASP A 129 -12.75 -15.14 -1.93
N LYS A 130 -12.36 -13.91 -1.55
CA LYS A 130 -12.38 -12.74 -2.44
C LYS A 130 -11.57 -12.92 -3.72
N VAL A 131 -10.49 -13.72 -3.69
CA VAL A 131 -9.67 -14.02 -4.88
C VAL A 131 -10.46 -14.85 -5.88
N ALA A 132 -11.06 -15.96 -5.43
CA ALA A 132 -11.88 -16.81 -6.28
C ALA A 132 -13.15 -16.11 -6.75
N LYS A 133 -13.71 -15.21 -5.93
CA LYS A 133 -14.93 -14.46 -6.25
C LYS A 133 -14.80 -13.56 -7.49
N VAL A 134 -13.62 -13.03 -7.74
CA VAL A 134 -13.34 -12.24 -8.97
C VAL A 134 -12.83 -13.12 -10.12
N GLY A 135 -12.80 -14.44 -9.94
CA GLY A 135 -12.34 -15.38 -10.96
C GLY A 135 -10.82 -15.53 -11.04
N PHE A 136 -10.08 -14.98 -10.07
CA PHE A 136 -8.62 -15.09 -10.04
C PHE A 136 -8.18 -16.41 -9.43
N THR A 137 -7.02 -16.86 -9.85
CA THR A 137 -6.40 -18.13 -9.46
C THR A 137 -5.04 -17.89 -8.81
N VAL A 138 -4.57 -18.88 -8.06
CA VAL A 138 -3.30 -18.77 -7.34
C VAL A 138 -2.42 -19.98 -7.59
N THR A 139 -1.12 -19.75 -7.60
CA THR A 139 -0.08 -20.79 -7.58
C THR A 139 0.82 -20.55 -6.36
N PRO A 140 1.15 -21.57 -5.55
CA PRO A 140 2.14 -21.42 -4.50
C PRO A 140 3.49 -20.98 -5.08
N SER A 141 4.13 -19.97 -4.47
CA SER A 141 5.49 -19.60 -4.87
C SER A 141 6.46 -20.75 -4.57
N PRO A 142 7.38 -21.07 -5.49
CA PRO A 142 8.42 -22.05 -5.23
C PRO A 142 9.56 -21.54 -4.35
N ASN A 143 9.63 -20.22 -4.11
CA ASN A 143 10.78 -19.57 -3.46
C ASN A 143 10.46 -19.01 -2.07
N VAL A 144 9.19 -18.71 -1.79
CA VAL A 144 8.72 -18.14 -0.51
C VAL A 144 7.35 -18.72 -0.14
N ASP A 145 7.01 -18.72 1.14
CA ASP A 145 5.70 -19.20 1.62
C ASP A 145 4.60 -18.14 1.41
N ALA A 146 4.29 -17.88 0.12
CA ALA A 146 3.28 -16.91 -0.29
C ALA A 146 2.63 -17.32 -1.63
N PRO A 147 1.38 -16.88 -1.94
CA PRO A 147 0.73 -17.15 -3.21
C PRO A 147 1.18 -16.20 -4.32
N ILE A 148 1.34 -16.71 -5.52
CA ILE A 148 1.40 -15.94 -6.77
C ILE A 148 -0.02 -15.84 -7.31
N ILE A 149 -0.48 -14.65 -7.65
CA ILE A 149 -1.75 -14.41 -8.31
C ILE A 149 -1.51 -14.48 -9.82
N ASN A 150 -2.10 -15.48 -10.47
CA ASN A 150 -1.75 -15.85 -11.84
C ASN A 150 -2.15 -14.80 -12.89
N GLU A 151 -3.12 -13.95 -12.58
CA GLU A 151 -3.63 -12.93 -13.50
C GLU A 151 -2.75 -11.67 -13.56
N TYR A 152 -1.78 -11.54 -12.63
CA TYR A 152 -0.79 -10.46 -12.68
C TYR A 152 0.51 -10.95 -13.33
N PRO A 153 0.92 -10.37 -14.46
CA PRO A 153 2.02 -10.92 -15.26
C PRO A 153 3.42 -10.61 -14.72
N LEU A 154 3.55 -9.82 -13.67
CA LEU A 154 4.82 -9.49 -13.00
C LEU A 154 4.66 -9.66 -11.49
N THR A 155 5.52 -10.49 -10.90
CA THR A 155 5.48 -10.81 -9.46
C THR A 155 6.88 -10.75 -8.85
N LEU A 156 6.99 -10.09 -7.70
CA LEU A 156 8.13 -10.13 -6.79
C LEU A 156 7.80 -11.11 -5.66
N GLU A 157 8.69 -12.04 -5.37
CA GLU A 157 8.58 -13.00 -4.27
C GLU A 157 9.46 -12.52 -3.12
N CYS A 158 8.86 -12.21 -1.97
CA CYS A 158 9.52 -11.45 -0.91
C CYS A 158 9.49 -12.18 0.43
N LYS A 159 10.58 -12.01 1.21
CA LYS A 159 10.63 -12.33 2.64
C LYS A 159 10.51 -11.05 3.46
N VAL A 160 9.81 -11.14 4.57
CA VAL A 160 9.72 -10.02 5.53
C VAL A 160 11.07 -9.82 6.19
N VAL A 161 11.62 -8.61 6.06
CA VAL A 161 12.81 -8.17 6.83
C VAL A 161 12.36 -7.54 8.13
N SER A 162 11.38 -6.64 8.08
CA SER A 162 10.74 -6.04 9.25
C SER A 162 9.33 -5.56 8.91
N PHE A 163 8.47 -5.49 9.93
CA PHE A 163 7.19 -4.80 9.87
C PHE A 163 6.98 -4.08 11.20
N GLU A 164 7.34 -2.82 11.25
CA GLU A 164 7.32 -1.97 12.43
C GLU A 164 6.70 -0.61 12.09
N ASP A 165 5.89 -0.07 12.98
CA ASP A 165 5.23 1.23 12.84
C ASP A 165 4.50 1.42 11.50
N GLY A 166 3.95 0.33 10.97
CA GLY A 166 3.24 0.33 9.68
C GLY A 166 4.16 0.29 8.45
N MET A 167 5.46 0.17 8.62
CA MET A 167 6.43 0.07 7.53
C MET A 167 6.84 -1.39 7.34
N LEU A 168 6.41 -1.99 6.23
CA LEU A 168 6.85 -3.30 5.78
C LEU A 168 8.09 -3.15 4.91
N ILE A 169 9.20 -3.77 5.32
CA ILE A 169 10.39 -3.93 4.50
C ILE A 169 10.49 -5.39 4.06
N GLY A 170 10.55 -5.62 2.77
CA GLY A 170 10.70 -6.94 2.18
C GLY A 170 11.98 -7.08 1.37
N GLU A 171 12.67 -8.21 1.54
CA GLU A 171 13.76 -8.62 0.66
C GLU A 171 13.18 -9.40 -0.52
N VAL A 172 13.47 -8.95 -1.74
CA VAL A 172 13.07 -9.62 -2.99
C VAL A 172 14.00 -10.80 -3.23
N ILE A 173 13.45 -12.00 -3.12
CA ILE A 173 14.17 -13.27 -3.32
C ILE A 173 14.18 -13.66 -4.78
N ASN A 174 13.08 -13.40 -5.49
CA ASN A 174 12.93 -13.67 -6.91
C ASN A 174 11.97 -12.67 -7.57
N GLN A 175 12.11 -12.53 -8.87
CA GLN A 175 11.19 -11.79 -9.73
C GLN A 175 10.84 -12.69 -10.91
N SER A 176 9.56 -12.82 -11.20
CA SER A 176 9.06 -13.58 -12.36
C SER A 176 8.13 -12.72 -13.20
N ALA A 177 8.17 -12.91 -14.50
CA ALA A 177 7.35 -12.18 -15.46
C ALA A 177 6.90 -13.11 -16.58
N ASP A 178 5.67 -12.91 -17.05
CA ASP A 178 5.17 -13.58 -18.24
C ASP A 178 5.96 -13.13 -19.46
N GLU A 179 6.21 -14.06 -20.39
CA GLU A 179 6.88 -13.75 -21.67
C GLU A 179 6.13 -12.68 -22.48
N SER A 180 4.80 -12.62 -22.34
CA SER A 180 3.93 -11.66 -23.04
C SER A 180 4.26 -10.20 -22.75
N ILE A 181 4.84 -9.90 -21.58
CA ILE A 181 5.22 -8.54 -21.17
C ILE A 181 6.72 -8.27 -21.38
N LEU A 182 7.45 -9.16 -22.04
CA LEU A 182 8.89 -8.99 -22.28
C LEU A 182 9.17 -8.45 -23.68
N THR A 183 10.22 -7.63 -23.78
CA THR A 183 10.90 -7.25 -25.02
C THR A 183 12.39 -7.45 -24.80
N ASP A 184 13.04 -8.26 -25.62
CA ASP A 184 14.46 -8.63 -25.52
C ASP A 184 14.85 -9.13 -24.11
N GLY A 185 13.98 -9.94 -23.49
CA GLY A 185 14.17 -10.52 -22.15
C GLY A 185 14.04 -9.53 -20.99
N LYS A 186 13.54 -8.33 -21.22
CA LYS A 186 13.29 -7.28 -20.21
C LYS A 186 11.81 -6.96 -20.13
N VAL A 187 11.33 -6.60 -18.92
CA VAL A 187 9.97 -6.14 -18.73
C VAL A 187 9.74 -4.86 -19.54
N ASP A 188 8.72 -4.89 -20.38
CA ASP A 188 8.29 -3.80 -21.24
C ASP A 188 7.01 -3.18 -20.65
N LEU A 189 7.09 -1.96 -20.14
CA LEU A 189 5.95 -1.27 -19.54
C LEU A 189 4.83 -0.95 -20.54
N ALA A 190 5.15 -0.84 -21.84
CA ALA A 190 4.14 -0.69 -22.88
C ALA A 190 3.31 -1.96 -23.10
N LYS A 191 3.88 -3.13 -22.75
CA LYS A 191 3.17 -4.42 -22.77
C LYS A 191 2.51 -4.73 -21.42
N LEU A 192 3.18 -4.46 -20.31
CA LEU A 192 2.64 -4.64 -18.96
C LEU A 192 1.45 -3.73 -18.71
N LYS A 193 1.52 -2.46 -19.18
CA LYS A 193 0.49 -1.43 -19.00
C LYS A 193 0.06 -1.24 -17.54
N PRO A 194 1.00 -1.04 -16.61
CA PRO A 194 0.66 -0.89 -15.20
C PRO A 194 -0.17 0.36 -14.99
N ILE A 195 -1.08 0.32 -14.02
CA ILE A 195 -1.82 1.49 -13.59
C ILE A 195 -1.14 2.15 -12.40
N VAL A 196 -1.37 3.45 -12.25
CA VAL A 196 -0.93 4.27 -11.13
C VAL A 196 -2.12 4.95 -10.46
N PHE A 197 -2.05 5.12 -9.15
CA PHE A 197 -3.03 5.88 -8.41
C PHE A 197 -2.72 7.38 -8.47
N ASP A 198 -3.69 8.16 -8.93
CA ASP A 198 -3.69 9.61 -8.93
C ASP A 198 -4.45 10.11 -7.69
N ALA A 199 -3.71 10.47 -6.64
CA ALA A 199 -4.30 10.95 -5.40
C ALA A 199 -5.04 12.29 -5.53
N ALA A 200 -4.69 13.12 -6.51
CA ALA A 200 -5.37 14.39 -6.75
C ALA A 200 -6.72 14.20 -7.43
N GLY A 201 -6.78 13.29 -8.40
CA GLY A 201 -7.98 12.95 -9.15
C GLY A 201 -8.83 11.85 -8.52
N MET A 202 -8.32 11.18 -7.48
CA MET A 202 -8.94 9.98 -6.87
C MET A 202 -9.33 8.94 -7.93
N CYS A 203 -8.37 8.63 -8.81
CA CYS A 203 -8.60 7.70 -9.93
C CYS A 203 -7.34 6.91 -10.27
N TYR A 204 -7.48 5.90 -11.12
CA TYR A 204 -6.36 5.18 -11.71
C TYR A 204 -6.04 5.76 -13.09
N ARG A 205 -4.74 5.83 -13.41
CA ARG A 205 -4.26 6.28 -14.72
C ARG A 205 -3.30 5.27 -15.30
N ALA A 206 -3.32 5.14 -16.63
CA ALA A 206 -2.26 4.48 -17.36
C ALA A 206 -0.99 5.34 -17.40
N LEU A 207 0.16 4.72 -17.64
CA LEU A 207 1.39 5.43 -17.96
C LEU A 207 1.30 6.01 -19.38
N GLY A 208 1.84 7.21 -19.55
CA GLY A 208 1.97 7.83 -20.85
C GLY A 208 3.19 7.34 -21.64
N ASP A 209 3.44 8.00 -22.78
CA ASP A 209 4.56 7.70 -23.65
C ASP A 209 5.92 7.98 -23.01
N VAL A 210 6.99 7.38 -23.53
CA VAL A 210 8.37 7.70 -23.19
C VAL A 210 8.67 9.14 -23.60
N VAL A 211 9.00 10.00 -22.64
CA VAL A 211 9.28 11.42 -22.87
C VAL A 211 10.77 11.77 -22.84
N GLY A 212 11.62 10.80 -22.48
CA GLY A 212 13.07 11.02 -22.44
C GLY A 212 13.84 9.78 -22.00
N GLN A 213 15.12 9.76 -22.32
CA GLN A 213 16.02 8.69 -21.94
C GLN A 213 16.65 9.00 -20.57
N ALA A 214 16.48 8.12 -19.60
CA ALA A 214 17.13 8.27 -18.31
C ALA A 214 18.66 8.33 -18.45
N TRP A 215 19.31 9.19 -17.67
CA TRP A 215 20.74 9.52 -17.72
C TRP A 215 21.26 9.98 -19.10
N GLY A 216 20.36 10.20 -20.05
CA GLY A 216 20.65 10.71 -21.39
C GLY A 216 20.07 12.08 -21.65
N ALA A 217 18.83 12.31 -21.23
CA ALA A 217 18.12 13.56 -21.52
C ALA A 217 18.81 14.82 -20.96
N GLY A 218 19.52 14.69 -19.80
CA GLY A 218 20.23 15.80 -19.18
C GLY A 218 21.65 16.03 -19.69
N LYS A 219 22.17 15.23 -20.62
CA LYS A 219 23.57 15.35 -21.09
C LYS A 219 23.86 16.68 -21.79
N ALA A 220 22.85 17.36 -22.32
CA ALA A 220 23.02 18.69 -22.92
C ALA A 220 23.46 19.79 -21.91
N PHE A 221 23.38 19.49 -20.60
CA PHE A 221 23.78 20.41 -19.52
C PHE A 221 25.06 19.97 -18.78
N THR A 222 25.69 18.88 -19.22
CA THR A 222 26.99 18.43 -18.70
C THR A 222 28.07 18.85 -19.69
N ASP A 223 28.94 19.77 -19.27
CA ASP A 223 30.16 20.16 -20.02
C ASP A 223 31.20 19.03 -20.02
#